data_8007db1394433daf7f6f2406146971d5
#
_entry.id   8007db1394433daf7f6f2406146971d5
#
_cell.length_a   1.000
_cell.length_b   1.000
_cell.length_c   1.000
_cell.angle_alpha   90.00
_cell.angle_beta   90.00
_cell.angle_gamma   90.00
#
_symmetry.space_group_name_H-M   'P 1'
#
loop_
_entity.id
_entity.type
_entity.pdbx_description
1 polymer ?
#
loop_
_entity_poly.entity_id
_entity_poly.type
_entity_poly.pdbx_seq_one_letter_code
_entity_poly.pdbx_strand_id
1 'polypeptide(L)'
;MKEQIYRYVDAADYILCRYGPLSFPSWEDFLARNSRKLYAGKLRRAIPQAATHLGITPFFGSTRNLHHDVTEPFPIPDCSVEAFQSEDVFEHIDLSKMVSLFNEIHRVLAPGGLFRLSLPDYHSDQNLQRCQRGPRGEIVFDPAGGGKLVDGRVIEGGHVWFPKIEIVRDLFNESLFATHGTIKYVQYTNADGTFKLDPIDYSLGYIQRTPDHDARVADRPRPISIVVDAFKS
;
A
#
# COMPACT_ATOMS: atom_id res chain seq x y z
N MET A 1 8.03 -17.74 -17.94
CA MET A 1 7.88 -16.26 -17.94
C MET A 1 6.49 -15.77 -18.41
N LYS A 2 5.89 -16.36 -19.46
CA LYS A 2 4.53 -15.96 -19.92
C LYS A 2 3.40 -16.34 -18.94
N GLU A 3 3.45 -17.46 -18.24
CA GLU A 3 2.40 -17.90 -17.32
C GLU A 3 2.33 -17.12 -16.00
N GLN A 4 3.42 -16.52 -15.52
CA GLN A 4 3.41 -15.70 -14.31
C GLN A 4 2.76 -14.32 -14.53
N ILE A 5 2.83 -13.77 -15.74
CA ILE A 5 2.21 -12.49 -16.10
C ILE A 5 0.67 -12.58 -15.99
N TYR A 6 0.08 -13.73 -16.33
CA TYR A 6 -1.38 -13.90 -16.36
C TYR A 6 -2.07 -13.97 -15.00
N ARG A 7 -1.34 -14.25 -13.92
CA ARG A 7 -1.93 -14.27 -12.56
C ARG A 7 -2.33 -12.88 -12.02
N TYR A 8 -1.84 -11.81 -12.63
CA TYR A 8 -2.04 -10.44 -12.18
C TYR A 8 -2.96 -9.60 -13.07
N VAL A 9 -3.41 -10.14 -14.19
CA VAL A 9 -4.33 -9.44 -15.09
C VAL A 9 -5.75 -9.84 -14.72
N ASP A 10 -6.62 -8.85 -14.41
CA ASP A 10 -8.06 -9.08 -14.28
C ASP A 10 -8.60 -9.67 -15.59
N ALA A 11 -9.48 -10.68 -15.53
CA ALA A 11 -10.03 -11.33 -16.72
C ALA A 11 -10.69 -10.33 -17.69
N ALA A 12 -11.33 -9.28 -17.17
CA ALA A 12 -11.88 -8.20 -17.97
C ALA A 12 -10.78 -7.36 -18.65
N ASP A 13 -9.71 -7.05 -17.93
CA ASP A 13 -8.54 -6.33 -18.48
C ASP A 13 -7.82 -7.19 -19.52
N TYR A 14 -7.73 -8.52 -19.32
CA TYR A 14 -7.16 -9.46 -20.28
C TYR A 14 -7.94 -9.51 -21.60
N ILE A 15 -9.25 -9.60 -21.51
CA ILE A 15 -10.13 -9.61 -22.70
C ILE A 15 -9.97 -8.30 -23.49
N LEU A 16 -9.94 -7.17 -22.79
CA LEU A 16 -9.75 -5.87 -23.40
C LEU A 16 -8.37 -5.72 -24.07
N CYS A 17 -7.30 -6.19 -23.43
CA CYS A 17 -5.94 -6.19 -24.02
C CYS A 17 -5.81 -7.08 -25.25
N ARG A 18 -6.64 -8.12 -25.38
CA ARG A 18 -6.57 -9.06 -26.49
C ARG A 18 -7.35 -8.61 -27.72
N TYR A 19 -8.36 -7.75 -27.57
CA TYR A 19 -9.37 -7.49 -28.60
C TYR A 19 -9.51 -6.02 -29.04
N GLY A 20 -8.71 -5.09 -28.51
CA GLY A 20 -8.77 -3.69 -28.96
C GLY A 20 -7.53 -2.85 -28.60
N PRO A 21 -7.34 -1.69 -29.27
CA PRO A 21 -6.37 -0.70 -28.84
C PRO A 21 -6.87 -0.08 -27.54
N LEU A 22 -6.42 -0.59 -26.40
CA LEU A 22 -6.71 0.02 -25.11
C LEU A 22 -5.84 1.25 -24.96
N SER A 23 -6.48 2.40 -24.91
CA SER A 23 -5.83 3.57 -24.31
C SER A 23 -5.75 3.34 -22.81
N PHE A 24 -4.57 2.98 -22.31
CA PHE A 24 -4.30 3.03 -20.89
C PHE A 24 -4.38 4.48 -20.42
N PRO A 25 -4.89 4.77 -19.20
CA PRO A 25 -4.86 6.13 -18.68
C PRO A 25 -3.41 6.62 -18.64
N SER A 26 -3.20 7.81 -19.16
CA SER A 26 -1.94 8.52 -19.06
C SER A 26 -1.95 9.40 -17.80
N TRP A 27 -0.79 10.01 -17.50
CA TRP A 27 -0.73 11.01 -16.42
C TRP A 27 -1.50 12.28 -16.79
N GLU A 28 -1.61 12.63 -18.07
CA GLU A 28 -2.46 13.72 -18.57
C GLU A 28 -3.94 13.42 -18.33
N ASP A 29 -4.38 12.18 -18.62
CA ASP A 29 -5.75 11.73 -18.32
C ASP A 29 -6.03 11.79 -16.82
N PHE A 30 -5.06 11.44 -15.98
CA PHE A 30 -5.19 11.56 -14.53
C PHE A 30 -5.37 13.02 -14.12
N LEU A 31 -4.55 13.93 -14.62
CA LEU A 31 -4.60 15.36 -14.29
C LEU A 31 -5.89 16.04 -14.78
N ALA A 32 -6.51 15.51 -15.84
CA ALA A 32 -7.78 16.00 -16.37
C ALA A 32 -9.00 15.55 -15.53
N ARG A 33 -8.84 14.65 -14.56
CA ARG A 33 -9.96 14.17 -13.73
C ARG A 33 -10.43 15.20 -12.71
N ASN A 34 -11.74 15.21 -12.43
CA ASN A 34 -12.32 16.02 -11.36
C ASN A 34 -11.86 15.58 -9.94
N SER A 35 -11.59 14.28 -9.77
CA SER A 35 -11.04 13.74 -8.52
C SER A 35 -9.72 13.04 -8.82
N ARG A 36 -8.66 13.52 -8.21
CA ARG A 36 -7.27 13.08 -8.44
C ARG A 36 -6.76 12.27 -7.27
N LYS A 37 -7.22 11.02 -7.23
CA LYS A 37 -6.86 10.06 -6.18
C LYS A 37 -6.06 8.89 -6.76
N LEU A 38 -4.95 8.56 -6.14
CA LEU A 38 -4.03 7.49 -6.53
C LEU A 38 -4.07 6.35 -5.53
N TYR A 39 -3.88 5.14 -6.03
CA TYR A 39 -3.74 3.93 -5.22
C TYR A 39 -2.48 3.17 -5.63
N ALA A 40 -1.55 2.98 -4.70
CA ALA A 40 -0.39 2.14 -4.95
C ALA A 40 -0.82 0.68 -5.09
N GLY A 41 -0.39 0.04 -6.19
CA GLY A 41 -0.77 -1.31 -6.53
C GLY A 41 -1.89 -1.40 -7.56
N LYS A 42 -2.16 -2.62 -7.98
CA LYS A 42 -3.16 -2.88 -9.02
C LYS A 42 -4.58 -2.78 -8.47
N LEU A 43 -5.31 -1.76 -8.89
CA LEU A 43 -6.75 -1.66 -8.62
C LEU A 43 -7.52 -2.70 -9.43
N ARG A 44 -8.20 -3.60 -8.72
CA ARG A 44 -9.14 -4.57 -9.30
C ARG A 44 -10.57 -4.00 -9.23
N ARG A 45 -11.41 -4.40 -10.18
CA ARG A 45 -12.80 -3.93 -10.26
C ARG A 45 -13.64 -4.14 -8.99
N ALA A 46 -13.33 -5.19 -8.24
CA ALA A 46 -14.05 -5.54 -7.01
C ALA A 46 -13.64 -4.67 -5.79
N ILE A 47 -12.57 -3.88 -5.88
CA ILE A 47 -12.11 -3.04 -4.79
C ILE A 47 -12.88 -1.71 -4.82
N PRO A 48 -13.49 -1.24 -3.71
CA PRO A 48 -14.29 -0.01 -3.68
C PRO A 48 -13.56 1.22 -4.24
N GLN A 49 -12.25 1.33 -4.03
CA GLN A 49 -11.43 2.42 -4.55
C GLN A 49 -11.41 2.50 -6.09
N ALA A 50 -11.70 1.40 -6.79
CA ALA A 50 -11.72 1.40 -8.26
C ALA A 50 -12.75 2.37 -8.88
N ALA A 51 -13.70 2.84 -8.10
CA ALA A 51 -14.68 3.85 -8.53
C ALA A 51 -14.10 5.29 -8.48
N THR A 52 -13.12 5.56 -7.65
CA THR A 52 -12.64 6.91 -7.34
C THR A 52 -11.14 7.14 -7.58
N HIS A 53 -10.33 6.09 -7.54
CA HIS A 53 -8.87 6.15 -7.67
C HIS A 53 -8.40 5.61 -9.03
N LEU A 54 -7.20 6.01 -9.44
CA LEU A 54 -6.38 5.25 -10.40
C LEU A 54 -5.29 4.49 -9.64
N GLY A 55 -5.11 3.22 -10.00
CA GLY A 55 -4.01 2.40 -9.50
C GLY A 55 -2.69 2.80 -10.14
N ILE A 56 -1.60 2.53 -9.45
CA ILE A 56 -0.23 2.65 -9.96
C ILE A 56 0.41 1.27 -9.87
N THR A 57 0.93 0.74 -10.96
CA THR A 57 1.56 -0.57 -10.98
C THR A 57 2.75 -0.59 -11.95
N PRO A 58 3.89 -1.21 -11.59
CA PRO A 58 5.02 -1.40 -12.49
C PRO A 58 4.75 -2.52 -13.52
N PHE A 59 3.65 -3.24 -13.35
CA PHE A 59 3.20 -4.24 -14.30
C PHE A 59 2.34 -3.58 -15.39
N PHE A 60 1.92 -4.35 -16.40
CA PHE A 60 1.10 -3.81 -17.48
C PHE A 60 -0.11 -3.04 -16.96
N GLY A 61 -0.25 -1.81 -17.45
CA GLY A 61 -1.39 -0.95 -17.16
C GLY A 61 -2.72 -1.57 -17.63
N SER A 62 -3.80 -1.02 -17.14
CA SER A 62 -5.17 -1.33 -17.54
C SER A 62 -5.97 -0.03 -17.53
N THR A 63 -7.24 -0.08 -17.94
CA THR A 63 -8.13 1.11 -17.93
C THR A 63 -8.28 1.77 -16.55
N ARG A 64 -7.84 1.10 -15.47
CA ARG A 64 -7.89 1.59 -14.08
C ARG A 64 -6.51 1.83 -13.47
N ASN A 65 -5.44 1.52 -14.19
CA ASN A 65 -4.11 1.55 -13.62
C ASN A 65 -3.14 2.26 -14.57
N LEU A 66 -2.40 3.21 -14.02
CA LEU A 66 -1.22 3.81 -14.64
C LEU A 66 -0.08 2.79 -14.62
N HIS A 67 0.69 2.70 -15.69
CA HIS A 67 1.92 1.93 -15.71
C HIS A 67 3.06 2.79 -15.18
N HIS A 68 3.44 2.58 -13.93
CA HIS A 68 4.51 3.32 -13.26
C HIS A 68 5.04 2.54 -12.05
N ASP A 69 6.33 2.67 -11.77
CA ASP A 69 6.94 2.19 -10.55
C ASP A 69 6.79 3.29 -9.48
N VAL A 70 6.12 2.99 -8.37
CA VAL A 70 5.90 3.98 -7.30
C VAL A 70 7.18 4.47 -6.64
N THR A 71 8.31 3.76 -6.83
CA THR A 71 9.62 4.18 -6.32
C THR A 71 10.32 5.22 -7.20
N GLU A 72 9.76 5.50 -8.38
CA GLU A 72 10.25 6.53 -9.29
C GLU A 72 9.44 7.82 -9.10
N PRO A 73 10.03 9.00 -9.37
CA PRO A 73 9.31 10.26 -9.29
C PRO A 73 8.05 10.27 -10.17
N PHE A 74 6.93 10.73 -9.63
CA PHE A 74 5.69 10.86 -10.39
C PHE A 74 5.80 12.01 -11.39
N PRO A 75 5.54 11.80 -12.71
CA PRO A 75 5.66 12.82 -13.73
C PRO A 75 4.43 13.77 -13.73
N ILE A 76 4.10 14.30 -12.55
CA ILE A 76 2.99 15.23 -12.30
C ILE A 76 3.47 16.40 -11.43
N PRO A 77 2.80 17.55 -11.53
CA PRO A 77 3.15 18.71 -10.73
C PRO A 77 3.00 18.49 -9.23
N ASP A 78 3.70 19.29 -8.44
CA ASP A 78 3.47 19.39 -7.00
C ASP A 78 2.01 19.75 -6.72
N CYS A 79 1.51 19.32 -5.58
CA CYS A 79 0.16 19.68 -5.10
C CYS A 79 -0.98 19.29 -6.07
N SER A 80 -0.81 18.24 -6.87
CA SER A 80 -1.79 17.84 -7.90
C SER A 80 -2.68 16.66 -7.49
N VAL A 81 -2.45 16.01 -6.33
CA VAL A 81 -3.13 14.82 -5.86
C VAL A 81 -3.94 15.10 -4.60
N GLU A 82 -5.21 14.71 -4.56
CA GLU A 82 -6.10 14.89 -3.39
C GLU A 82 -5.89 13.81 -2.33
N ALA A 83 -5.67 12.58 -2.78
CA ALA A 83 -5.41 11.45 -1.89
C ALA A 83 -4.49 10.43 -2.56
N PHE A 84 -3.61 9.86 -1.76
CA PHE A 84 -2.76 8.73 -2.10
C PHE A 84 -3.01 7.62 -1.11
N GLN A 85 -3.41 6.45 -1.56
CA GLN A 85 -3.66 5.29 -0.70
C GLN A 85 -2.74 4.13 -1.06
N SER A 86 -2.28 3.40 -0.06
CA SER A 86 -1.57 2.13 -0.21
C SER A 86 -2.08 1.13 0.81
N GLU A 87 -2.36 -0.10 0.36
CA GLU A 87 -2.69 -1.23 1.23
C GLU A 87 -1.96 -2.47 0.74
N ASP A 88 -1.14 -3.08 1.61
CA ASP A 88 -0.33 -4.28 1.35
C ASP A 88 0.54 -4.20 0.07
N VAL A 89 1.28 -3.10 -0.08
CA VAL A 89 2.16 -2.86 -1.23
C VAL A 89 3.58 -2.51 -0.80
N PHE A 90 3.75 -1.63 0.18
CA PHE A 90 5.06 -1.05 0.48
C PHE A 90 6.01 -2.02 1.21
N GLU A 91 5.50 -3.07 1.82
CA GLU A 91 6.29 -4.17 2.37
C GLU A 91 7.02 -5.02 1.30
N HIS A 92 6.63 -4.85 0.04
CA HIS A 92 7.30 -5.46 -1.12
C HIS A 92 8.40 -4.60 -1.73
N ILE A 93 8.59 -3.38 -1.22
CA ILE A 93 9.57 -2.40 -1.68
C ILE A 93 10.70 -2.33 -0.64
N ASP A 94 11.94 -2.18 -1.10
CA ASP A 94 13.10 -2.05 -0.21
C ASP A 94 12.88 -0.92 0.80
N LEU A 95 13.10 -1.21 2.09
CA LEU A 95 12.90 -0.27 3.20
C LEU A 95 13.69 1.03 3.01
N SER A 96 14.89 0.95 2.41
CA SER A 96 15.74 2.12 2.15
C SER A 96 15.13 3.15 1.20
N LYS A 97 14.11 2.77 0.41
CA LYS A 97 13.40 3.66 -0.51
C LYS A 97 12.20 4.37 0.13
N MET A 98 11.77 3.95 1.33
CA MET A 98 10.50 4.39 1.90
C MET A 98 10.45 5.88 2.21
N VAL A 99 11.51 6.46 2.79
CA VAL A 99 11.54 7.90 3.12
C VAL A 99 11.44 8.74 1.83
N SER A 100 12.18 8.35 0.79
CA SER A 100 12.11 9.05 -0.51
C SER A 100 10.73 8.94 -1.15
N LEU A 101 10.09 7.77 -1.07
CA LEU A 101 8.73 7.55 -1.54
C LEU A 101 7.71 8.39 -0.75
N PHE A 102 7.82 8.46 0.58
CA PHE A 102 6.94 9.31 1.40
C PHE A 102 7.11 10.79 1.06
N ASN A 103 8.34 11.24 0.80
CA ASN A 103 8.62 12.61 0.39
C ASN A 103 8.04 12.90 -1.00
N GLU A 104 8.11 11.96 -1.93
CA GLU A 104 7.51 12.11 -3.25
C GLU A 104 5.97 12.14 -3.18
N ILE A 105 5.36 11.28 -2.35
CA ILE A 105 3.92 11.33 -2.07
C ILE A 105 3.55 12.69 -1.47
N HIS A 106 4.32 13.18 -0.50
CA HIS A 106 4.12 14.50 0.10
C HIS A 106 4.23 15.61 -0.96
N ARG A 107 5.21 15.55 -1.87
CA ARG A 107 5.37 16.53 -2.94
C ARG A 107 4.11 16.68 -3.77
N VAL A 108 3.57 15.54 -4.23
CA VAL A 108 2.41 15.55 -5.14
C VAL A 108 1.08 15.82 -4.45
N LEU A 109 0.95 15.55 -3.15
CA LEU A 109 -0.28 15.83 -2.40
C LEU A 109 -0.56 17.35 -2.36
N ALA A 110 -1.82 17.72 -2.60
CA ALA A 110 -2.32 19.08 -2.37
C ALA A 110 -2.31 19.42 -0.87
N PRO A 111 -2.29 20.71 -0.49
CA PRO A 111 -2.54 21.11 0.91
C PRO A 111 -3.86 20.48 1.42
N GLY A 112 -3.83 19.88 2.60
CA GLY A 112 -4.95 19.08 3.14
C GLY A 112 -5.11 17.70 2.50
N GLY A 113 -4.31 17.35 1.52
CA GLY A 113 -4.34 16.03 0.86
C GLY A 113 -3.92 14.90 1.78
N LEU A 114 -4.53 13.73 1.59
CA LEU A 114 -4.37 12.56 2.44
C LEU A 114 -3.40 11.54 1.84
N PHE A 115 -2.44 11.10 2.62
CA PHE A 115 -1.74 9.83 2.44
C PHE A 115 -2.29 8.80 3.43
N ARG A 116 -3.06 7.80 2.95
CA ARG A 116 -3.56 6.69 3.77
C ARG A 116 -2.71 5.45 3.51
N LEU A 117 -2.02 5.00 4.55
CA LEU A 117 -1.13 3.85 4.51
C LEU A 117 -1.72 2.71 5.35
N SER A 118 -1.80 1.51 4.76
CA SER A 118 -2.08 0.27 5.47
C SER A 118 -1.00 -0.75 5.14
N LEU A 119 -0.36 -1.29 6.17
CA LEU A 119 0.71 -2.29 6.09
C LEU A 119 0.37 -3.48 6.99
N PRO A 120 0.75 -4.71 6.65
CA PRO A 120 0.61 -5.84 7.57
C PRO A 120 1.39 -5.58 8.86
N ASP A 121 0.73 -5.75 10.01
CA ASP A 121 1.34 -5.51 11.32
C ASP A 121 2.06 -6.76 11.82
N TYR A 122 3.39 -6.72 11.90
CA TYR A 122 4.20 -7.83 12.40
C TYR A 122 4.45 -7.80 13.92
N HIS A 123 3.60 -7.08 14.67
CA HIS A 123 3.33 -7.34 16.08
C HIS A 123 2.00 -8.05 16.28
N SER A 124 1.11 -8.07 15.27
CA SER A 124 -0.14 -8.81 15.33
C SER A 124 0.10 -10.33 15.37
N ASP A 125 -0.56 -11.01 16.30
CA ASP A 125 -0.50 -12.46 16.46
C ASP A 125 -0.89 -13.20 15.17
N GLN A 126 -1.87 -12.69 14.43
CA GLN A 126 -2.33 -13.27 13.17
C GLN A 126 -1.26 -13.30 12.08
N ASN A 127 -0.40 -12.28 12.04
CA ASN A 127 0.71 -12.26 11.07
C ASN A 127 1.92 -13.04 11.60
N LEU A 128 2.22 -12.93 12.90
CA LEU A 128 3.38 -13.60 13.50
C LEU A 128 3.30 -15.12 13.46
N GLN A 129 2.10 -15.72 13.64
CA GLN A 129 1.90 -17.17 13.71
C GLN A 129 2.32 -17.90 12.43
N ARG A 130 2.23 -17.26 11.26
CA ARG A 130 2.54 -17.86 9.97
C ARG A 130 3.98 -17.62 9.51
N CYS A 131 4.71 -16.72 10.17
CA CYS A 131 6.05 -16.33 9.77
C CYS A 131 7.09 -17.41 10.07
N GLN A 132 8.01 -17.61 9.14
CA GLN A 132 9.23 -18.35 9.39
C GLN A 132 10.23 -17.46 10.14
N ARG A 133 10.92 -18.07 11.11
CA ARG A 133 11.89 -17.38 11.94
C ARG A 133 13.29 -17.89 11.70
N GLY A 134 14.25 -16.99 11.75
CA GLY A 134 15.66 -17.29 11.71
C GLY A 134 16.18 -17.76 13.07
N PRO A 135 17.51 -18.07 13.15
CA PRO A 135 18.13 -18.62 14.35
C PRO A 135 18.06 -17.73 15.60
N ARG A 136 17.93 -16.42 15.43
CA ARG A 136 17.80 -15.43 16.53
C ARG A 136 16.35 -15.07 16.85
N GLY A 137 15.37 -15.77 16.25
CA GLY A 137 13.96 -15.51 16.42
C GLY A 137 13.40 -14.37 15.54
N GLU A 138 14.24 -13.74 14.71
CA GLU A 138 13.83 -12.73 13.75
C GLU A 138 12.92 -13.32 12.67
N ILE A 139 12.00 -12.51 12.13
CA ILE A 139 11.17 -12.91 11.00
C ILE A 139 12.06 -12.89 9.75
N VAL A 140 12.09 -13.99 9.01
CA VAL A 140 12.85 -14.12 7.75
C VAL A 140 11.95 -14.30 6.53
N PHE A 141 10.72 -14.75 6.73
CA PHE A 141 9.79 -14.96 5.63
C PHE A 141 8.33 -15.02 6.11
N ASP A 142 7.42 -14.43 5.34
CA ASP A 142 5.98 -14.58 5.49
C ASP A 142 5.40 -15.28 4.25
N PRO A 143 4.99 -16.55 4.36
CA PRO A 143 4.42 -17.27 3.21
C PRO A 143 3.15 -16.63 2.62
N ALA A 144 2.40 -15.85 3.42
CA ALA A 144 1.21 -15.16 2.93
C ALA A 144 1.53 -13.86 2.17
N GLY A 145 2.75 -13.33 2.31
CA GLY A 145 3.24 -12.21 1.53
C GLY A 145 3.63 -12.57 0.10
N GLY A 146 3.57 -13.85 -0.26
CA GLY A 146 4.04 -14.32 -1.56
C GLY A 146 5.56 -14.48 -1.63
N GLY A 147 6.08 -14.68 -2.84
CA GLY A 147 7.50 -14.91 -3.05
C GLY A 147 8.01 -16.26 -2.55
N LYS A 148 9.32 -16.38 -2.45
CA LYS A 148 10.04 -17.55 -1.97
C LYS A 148 11.24 -17.13 -1.14
N LEU A 149 11.58 -17.91 -0.12
CA LEU A 149 12.83 -17.76 0.63
C LEU A 149 13.91 -18.63 0.00
N VAL A 150 14.95 -18.01 -0.55
CA VAL A 150 16.11 -18.69 -1.15
C VAL A 150 17.37 -18.06 -0.60
N ASP A 151 18.25 -18.87 -0.01
CA ASP A 151 19.53 -18.42 0.59
C ASP A 151 19.38 -17.22 1.53
N GLY A 152 18.33 -17.23 2.36
CA GLY A 152 18.03 -16.16 3.33
C GLY A 152 17.49 -14.87 2.73
N ARG A 153 17.14 -14.85 1.45
CA ARG A 153 16.53 -13.68 0.77
C ARG A 153 15.15 -14.02 0.23
N VAL A 154 14.24 -13.07 0.36
CA VAL A 154 12.90 -13.17 -0.26
C VAL A 154 13.01 -12.72 -1.70
N ILE A 155 12.56 -13.58 -2.61
CA ILE A 155 12.55 -13.34 -4.07
C ILE A 155 11.13 -13.55 -4.63
N GLU A 156 10.91 -13.15 -5.89
CA GLU A 156 9.64 -13.32 -6.60
C GLU A 156 8.47 -12.55 -5.94
N GLY A 157 8.72 -11.36 -5.39
CA GLY A 157 7.68 -10.42 -4.99
C GLY A 157 7.08 -10.63 -3.59
N GLY A 158 7.76 -11.34 -2.69
CA GLY A 158 7.34 -11.46 -1.28
C GLY A 158 7.63 -10.21 -0.45
N HIS A 159 7.28 -10.25 0.85
CA HIS A 159 7.62 -9.18 1.78
C HIS A 159 9.14 -9.14 2.00
N VAL A 160 9.77 -8.01 1.72
CA VAL A 160 11.22 -7.83 1.83
C VAL A 160 11.61 -7.17 3.16
N TRP A 161 10.65 -6.65 3.89
CA TRP A 161 10.75 -6.21 5.28
C TRP A 161 9.43 -6.47 6.00
N PHE A 162 9.43 -6.39 7.32
CA PHE A 162 8.31 -6.78 8.16
C PHE A 162 7.85 -5.58 8.99
N PRO A 163 6.81 -4.83 8.53
CA PRO A 163 6.33 -3.62 9.18
C PRO A 163 5.97 -3.81 10.65
N LYS A 164 6.48 -2.93 11.50
CA LYS A 164 6.16 -2.76 12.90
C LYS A 164 5.94 -1.28 13.16
N ILE A 165 5.13 -0.94 14.14
CA ILE A 165 4.76 0.45 14.39
C ILE A 165 5.97 1.37 14.64
N GLU A 166 7.03 0.85 15.28
CA GLU A 166 8.26 1.61 15.55
C GLU A 166 8.94 2.01 14.24
N ILE A 167 9.12 1.06 13.32
CA ILE A 167 9.72 1.31 12.00
C ILE A 167 8.86 2.31 11.21
N VAL A 168 7.54 2.15 11.24
CA VAL A 168 6.63 3.06 10.51
C VAL A 168 6.69 4.48 11.09
N ARG A 169 6.82 4.62 12.41
CA ARG A 169 7.02 5.93 13.06
C ARG A 169 8.34 6.57 12.63
N ASP A 170 9.42 5.80 12.58
CA ASP A 170 10.72 6.31 12.16
C ASP A 170 10.67 6.80 10.71
N LEU A 171 10.05 6.04 9.80
CA LEU A 171 9.86 6.45 8.39
C LEU A 171 9.09 7.78 8.26
N PHE A 172 8.01 7.96 9.03
CA PHE A 172 7.28 9.21 9.02
C PHE A 172 8.08 10.35 9.65
N ASN A 173 8.80 10.10 10.73
CA ASN A 173 9.65 11.10 11.41
C ASN A 173 10.80 11.59 10.54
N GLU A 174 11.33 10.73 9.66
CA GLU A 174 12.38 11.08 8.71
C GLU A 174 11.84 11.72 7.41
N SER A 175 10.52 11.68 7.19
CA SER A 175 9.88 12.23 6.00
C SER A 175 9.42 13.67 6.17
N LEU A 176 9.05 14.33 5.06
CA LEU A 176 8.47 15.69 5.05
C LEU A 176 7.15 15.78 5.83
N PHE A 177 6.45 14.68 6.06
CA PHE A 177 5.24 14.67 6.88
C PHE A 177 5.50 15.05 8.35
N ALA A 178 6.71 14.83 8.87
CA ALA A 178 7.06 15.20 10.25
C ALA A 178 7.00 16.71 10.49
N THR A 179 7.39 17.50 9.48
CA THR A 179 7.51 18.96 9.60
C THR A 179 6.42 19.71 8.85
N HIS A 180 5.83 19.09 7.83
CA HIS A 180 4.86 19.72 6.93
C HIS A 180 3.57 18.87 6.81
N GLY A 181 3.16 18.21 7.91
CA GLY A 181 1.97 17.38 7.91
C GLY A 181 1.42 17.14 9.30
N THR A 182 0.28 16.46 9.34
CA THR A 182 -0.32 15.91 10.55
C THR A 182 -0.43 14.40 10.38
N ILE A 183 0.12 13.62 11.31
CA ILE A 183 0.16 12.16 11.24
C ILE A 183 -0.75 11.58 12.32
N LYS A 184 -1.73 10.79 11.91
CA LYS A 184 -2.64 10.06 12.80
C LYS A 184 -2.39 8.56 12.66
N TYR A 185 -1.81 7.94 13.67
CA TYR A 185 -1.71 6.49 13.79
C TYR A 185 -3.07 5.96 14.29
N VAL A 186 -3.79 5.23 13.42
CA VAL A 186 -5.19 4.84 13.64
C VAL A 186 -5.30 3.47 14.27
N GLN A 187 -4.61 2.48 13.70
CA GLN A 187 -4.60 1.11 14.19
C GLN A 187 -3.19 0.53 14.14
N TYR A 188 -2.76 -0.13 15.20
CA TYR A 188 -1.47 -0.85 15.29
C TYR A 188 -1.37 -1.66 16.58
N THR A 189 -0.44 -2.61 16.62
CA THR A 189 -0.04 -3.37 17.80
C THR A 189 1.34 -2.92 18.26
N ASN A 190 1.56 -2.76 19.57
CA ASN A 190 2.85 -2.47 20.18
C ASN A 190 3.66 -3.76 20.41
N ALA A 191 4.96 -3.62 20.67
CA ALA A 191 5.86 -4.74 20.93
C ALA A 191 5.48 -5.58 22.18
N ASP A 192 4.80 -4.97 23.15
CA ASP A 192 4.29 -5.63 24.36
C ASP A 192 2.92 -6.32 24.17
N GLY A 193 2.36 -6.28 22.94
CA GLY A 193 1.06 -6.86 22.60
C GLY A 193 -0.14 -5.96 22.92
N THR A 194 0.05 -4.81 23.56
CA THR A 194 -1.01 -3.79 23.63
C THR A 194 -1.26 -3.19 22.25
N PHE A 195 -2.44 -2.65 22.02
CA PHE A 195 -2.77 -2.11 20.71
C PHE A 195 -3.63 -0.86 20.76
N LYS A 196 -3.58 -0.10 19.68
CA LYS A 196 -4.50 0.98 19.37
C LYS A 196 -5.48 0.52 18.30
N LEU A 197 -6.78 0.78 18.51
CA LEU A 197 -7.85 0.41 17.59
C LEU A 197 -8.87 1.56 17.52
N ASP A 198 -8.47 2.66 16.87
CA ASP A 198 -9.41 3.75 16.59
C ASP A 198 -10.32 3.36 15.41
N PRO A 199 -11.56 3.88 15.37
CA PRO A 199 -12.45 3.72 14.22
C PRO A 199 -11.82 4.25 12.93
N ILE A 200 -11.98 3.50 11.84
CA ILE A 200 -11.56 3.93 10.50
C ILE A 200 -12.65 4.85 9.92
N ASP A 201 -12.23 6.02 9.47
CA ASP A 201 -13.10 6.85 8.62
C ASP A 201 -13.06 6.35 7.17
N TYR A 202 -14.02 5.51 6.80
CA TYR A 202 -14.11 4.94 5.46
C TYR A 202 -14.53 5.95 4.39
N SER A 203 -14.97 7.16 4.76
CA SER A 203 -15.22 8.23 3.77
C SER A 203 -13.92 8.73 3.13
N LEU A 204 -12.80 8.56 3.82
CA LEU A 204 -11.47 8.91 3.34
C LEU A 204 -10.83 7.84 2.43
N GLY A 205 -11.37 6.63 2.44
CA GLY A 205 -10.90 5.50 1.65
C GLY A 205 -11.14 4.17 2.37
N TYR A 206 -11.50 3.14 1.63
CA TYR A 206 -11.74 1.81 2.16
C TYR A 206 -10.41 1.12 2.52
N ILE A 207 -10.39 0.38 3.61
CA ILE A 207 -9.30 -0.53 4.01
C ILE A 207 -9.92 -1.90 4.28
N GLN A 208 -9.41 -2.92 3.62
CA GLN A 208 -9.93 -4.28 3.74
C GLN A 208 -9.44 -4.97 5.01
N ARG A 209 -8.17 -4.78 5.37
CA ARG A 209 -7.54 -5.50 6.48
C ARG A 209 -7.72 -4.77 7.80
N THR A 210 -8.95 -4.68 8.23
CA THR A 210 -9.36 -4.12 9.53
C THR A 210 -10.36 -5.07 10.20
N PRO A 211 -10.58 -4.99 11.51
CA PRO A 211 -11.59 -5.82 12.19
C PRO A 211 -13.01 -5.71 11.63
N ASP A 212 -13.32 -4.59 10.98
CA ASP A 212 -14.64 -4.38 10.35
C ASP A 212 -14.86 -5.25 9.11
N HIS A 213 -13.77 -5.67 8.44
CA HIS A 213 -13.85 -6.37 7.15
C HIS A 213 -13.06 -7.67 7.10
N ASP A 214 -12.15 -7.91 8.05
CA ASP A 214 -11.30 -9.10 8.06
C ASP A 214 -11.79 -10.12 9.11
N ALA A 215 -12.38 -11.21 8.64
CA ALA A 215 -12.92 -12.27 9.49
C ALA A 215 -11.90 -12.90 10.46
N ARG A 216 -10.60 -12.80 10.17
CA ARG A 216 -9.54 -13.34 11.05
C ARG A 216 -9.46 -12.64 12.40
N VAL A 217 -9.94 -11.40 12.48
CA VAL A 217 -9.88 -10.56 13.67
C VAL A 217 -11.24 -9.99 14.10
N ALA A 218 -12.34 -10.35 13.41
CA ALA A 218 -13.68 -9.83 13.69
C ALA A 218 -14.24 -10.27 15.03
N ASP A 219 -14.06 -11.54 15.41
CA ASP A 219 -14.60 -12.10 16.68
C ASP A 219 -13.93 -11.52 17.94
N ARG A 220 -12.67 -11.13 17.81
CA ARG A 220 -11.91 -10.43 18.85
C ARG A 220 -11.22 -9.24 18.20
N PRO A 221 -11.92 -8.10 18.09
CA PRO A 221 -11.44 -6.94 17.36
C PRO A 221 -10.06 -6.48 17.85
N ARG A 222 -9.08 -6.56 16.97
CA ARG A 222 -7.71 -6.11 17.17
C ARG A 222 -7.04 -5.80 15.83
N PRO A 223 -5.99 -4.97 15.79
CA PRO A 223 -5.32 -4.66 14.54
C PRO A 223 -4.70 -5.92 13.89
N ILE A 224 -4.79 -6.00 12.57
CA ILE A 224 -4.05 -6.94 11.74
C ILE A 224 -3.12 -6.19 10.79
N SER A 225 -3.38 -4.90 10.64
CA SER A 225 -2.56 -3.96 9.87
C SER A 225 -2.26 -2.72 10.69
N ILE A 226 -1.13 -2.10 10.38
CA ILE A 226 -0.80 -0.74 10.80
C ILE A 226 -1.53 0.20 9.85
N VAL A 227 -2.41 1.06 10.38
CA VAL A 227 -3.14 2.05 9.60
C VAL A 227 -2.72 3.44 10.02
N VAL A 228 -2.29 4.24 9.06
CA VAL A 228 -1.85 5.63 9.26
C VAL A 228 -2.53 6.54 8.27
N ASP A 229 -3.09 7.64 8.75
CA ASP A 229 -3.56 8.76 7.96
C ASP A 229 -2.60 9.94 8.16
N ALA A 230 -1.91 10.36 7.10
CA ALA A 230 -1.03 11.50 7.11
C ALA A 230 -1.57 12.57 6.15
N PHE A 231 -1.72 13.79 6.65
CA PHE A 231 -2.23 14.94 5.88
C PHE A 231 -1.11 15.93 5.63
N LYS A 232 -0.99 16.41 4.41
CA LYS A 232 -0.08 17.51 4.08
C LYS A 232 -0.65 18.83 4.63
N SER A 233 0.18 19.63 5.31
CA SER A 233 -0.16 20.98 5.79
C SER A 233 -0.21 22.00 4.65
#